data_684b3c5d0d9734823180037e13a71ad7
#
_entry.id   684b3c5d0d9734823180037e13a71ad7
#
_cell.length_a   1.000
_cell.length_b   1.000
_cell.length_c   1.000
_cell.angle_alpha   90.00
_cell.angle_beta   90.00
_cell.angle_gamma   90.00
#
_symmetry.space_group_name_H-M   'P 1'
#
loop_
_entity.id
_entity.type
_entity.pdbx_description
1 polymer ?
#
loop_
_entity_poly.entity_id
_entity_poly.type
_entity_poly.pdbx_seq_one_letter_code
_entity_poly.pdbx_strand_id
1 'polypeptide(L)'
;MPLKLVPSKPEEVPLMVETYFEAFSQDPIHQRFAPRGTQSARDFWTTSLSAEIRDENNHFLSVWDDSSTPETFVGFAKWIVPGASPEALPPADQWPSEGDQQFSVFFFGRLGEMHHEAMGKRPHWYLELVAVKPQYQGKGAASLMLKYGVNKADEDKVECFLDASPAGQPIYERYGFRVVQRDTFLDGTYVQCAMVRDARV
;
A
#
# COMPACT_ATOMS: atom_id res chain seq x y z
N MET A 1 16.87 13.62 11.12
CA MET A 1 15.47 14.08 10.97
C MET A 1 14.63 13.27 11.94
N PRO A 2 13.99 13.88 12.92
CA PRO A 2 13.02 13.19 13.73
C PRO A 2 11.76 12.94 12.90
N LEU A 3 11.43 11.65 12.70
CA LEU A 3 10.20 11.22 12.05
C LEU A 3 9.24 10.70 13.10
N LYS A 4 7.99 11.14 13.03
CA LYS A 4 6.92 10.79 13.95
C LYS A 4 5.88 9.96 13.22
N LEU A 5 5.56 8.76 13.74
CA LEU A 5 4.47 7.91 13.27
C LEU A 5 3.24 8.14 14.14
N VAL A 6 2.11 8.40 13.53
CA VAL A 6 0.82 8.59 14.21
C VAL A 6 -0.31 7.89 13.44
N PRO A 7 -1.42 7.51 14.10
CA PRO A 7 -2.63 7.16 13.38
C PRO A 7 -3.08 8.31 12.49
N SER A 8 -3.47 7.98 11.25
CA SER A 8 -3.91 8.98 10.28
C SER A 8 -5.29 9.53 10.63
N LYS A 9 -5.57 10.73 10.12
CA LYS A 9 -6.86 11.40 10.28
C LYS A 9 -7.54 11.59 8.92
N PRO A 10 -8.87 11.60 8.85
CA PRO A 10 -9.59 11.83 7.58
C PRO A 10 -9.19 13.13 6.87
N GLU A 11 -8.82 14.17 7.61
CA GLU A 11 -8.38 15.46 7.06
C GLU A 11 -7.05 15.37 6.31
N GLU A 12 -6.28 14.27 6.49
CA GLU A 12 -4.99 14.03 5.84
C GLU A 12 -5.14 13.38 4.46
N VAL A 13 -6.35 12.95 4.07
CA VAL A 13 -6.60 12.31 2.77
C VAL A 13 -6.05 13.12 1.57
N PRO A 14 -6.21 14.44 1.49
CA PRO A 14 -5.61 15.20 0.40
C PRO A 14 -4.07 15.08 0.34
N LEU A 15 -3.40 15.03 1.50
CA LEU A 15 -1.94 14.83 1.59
C LEU A 15 -1.55 13.41 1.18
N MET A 16 -2.36 12.42 1.51
CA MET A 16 -2.15 11.03 1.10
C MET A 16 -2.25 10.88 -0.41
N VAL A 17 -3.27 11.47 -1.05
CA VAL A 17 -3.47 11.46 -2.51
C VAL A 17 -2.26 12.07 -3.22
N GLU A 18 -1.81 13.24 -2.79
CA GLU A 18 -0.60 13.87 -3.38
C GLU A 18 0.64 12.99 -3.19
N THR A 19 0.81 12.45 -1.97
CA THR A 19 1.96 11.58 -1.66
C THR A 19 1.94 10.30 -2.47
N TYR A 20 0.76 9.72 -2.71
CA TYR A 20 0.60 8.56 -3.58
C TYR A 20 1.11 8.86 -5.00
N PHE A 21 0.64 9.93 -5.63
CA PHE A 21 1.07 10.32 -6.97
C PHE A 21 2.56 10.68 -7.06
N GLU A 22 3.13 11.27 -6.01
CA GLU A 22 4.57 11.52 -5.95
C GLU A 22 5.37 10.21 -5.82
N ALA A 23 4.97 9.33 -4.91
CA ALA A 23 5.67 8.10 -4.59
C ALA A 23 5.74 7.13 -5.79
N PHE A 24 4.62 7.01 -6.52
CA PHE A 24 4.49 6.10 -7.65
C PHE A 24 4.65 6.77 -9.03
N SER A 25 5.20 7.99 -9.06
CA SER A 25 5.36 8.77 -10.29
C SER A 25 6.22 8.10 -11.37
N GLN A 26 7.06 7.15 -11.01
CA GLN A 26 7.91 6.40 -11.94
C GLN A 26 7.49 4.92 -12.08
N ASP A 27 6.45 4.50 -11.37
CA ASP A 27 5.97 3.13 -11.46
C ASP A 27 5.06 2.94 -12.69
N PRO A 28 5.43 2.07 -13.64
CA PRO A 28 4.70 1.94 -14.91
C PRO A 28 3.29 1.36 -14.74
N ILE A 29 3.05 0.56 -13.71
CA ILE A 29 1.71 0.03 -13.39
C ILE A 29 0.82 1.18 -12.95
N HIS A 30 1.28 1.97 -11.98
CA HIS A 30 0.51 3.10 -11.45
C HIS A 30 0.25 4.17 -12.52
N GLN A 31 1.20 4.43 -13.41
CA GLN A 31 1.00 5.34 -14.55
C GLN A 31 -0.07 4.83 -15.52
N ARG A 32 -0.21 3.51 -15.65
CA ARG A 32 -1.16 2.92 -16.59
C ARG A 32 -2.59 2.97 -16.08
N PHE A 33 -2.84 2.68 -14.81
CA PHE A 33 -4.21 2.67 -14.28
C PHE A 33 -4.67 4.01 -13.69
N ALA A 34 -3.75 4.84 -13.20
CA ALA A 34 -4.06 6.13 -12.58
C ALA A 34 -3.04 7.20 -13.01
N PRO A 35 -3.11 7.68 -14.27
CA PRO A 35 -2.15 8.64 -14.79
C PRO A 35 -2.07 9.89 -13.93
N ARG A 36 -0.86 10.29 -13.57
CA ARG A 36 -0.63 11.46 -12.72
C ARG A 36 -1.20 12.73 -13.33
N GLY A 37 -1.87 13.50 -12.49
CA GLY A 37 -2.42 14.82 -12.87
C GLY A 37 -3.80 14.78 -13.48
N THR A 38 -4.39 13.60 -13.71
CA THR A 38 -5.77 13.50 -14.18
C THR A 38 -6.76 13.69 -13.04
N GLN A 39 -7.91 14.31 -13.34
CA GLN A 39 -8.93 14.58 -12.33
C GLN A 39 -9.59 13.28 -11.88
N SER A 40 -9.90 12.38 -12.81
CA SER A 40 -10.55 11.12 -12.48
C SER A 40 -9.70 10.26 -11.54
N ALA A 41 -8.37 10.23 -11.73
CA ALA A 41 -7.47 9.50 -10.83
C ALA A 41 -7.44 10.12 -9.42
N ARG A 42 -7.47 11.46 -9.32
CA ARG A 42 -7.56 12.17 -8.03
C ARG A 42 -8.88 11.88 -7.33
N ASP A 43 -9.98 11.95 -8.05
CA ASP A 43 -11.33 11.70 -7.50
C ASP A 43 -11.46 10.26 -7.02
N PHE A 44 -10.94 9.30 -7.81
CA PHE A 44 -10.90 7.89 -7.44
C PHE A 44 -10.17 7.68 -6.11
N TRP A 45 -8.91 8.12 -6.00
CA TRP A 45 -8.14 7.96 -4.76
C TRP A 45 -8.70 8.74 -3.59
N THR A 46 -9.24 9.93 -3.82
CA THR A 46 -9.87 10.73 -2.75
C THR A 46 -11.10 10.01 -2.21
N THR A 47 -11.92 9.44 -3.10
CA THR A 47 -13.14 8.70 -2.70
C THR A 47 -12.79 7.43 -1.94
N SER A 48 -11.88 6.60 -2.49
CA SER A 48 -11.47 5.34 -1.88
C SER A 48 -10.84 5.56 -0.50
N LEU A 49 -9.81 6.40 -0.40
CA LEU A 49 -9.14 6.66 0.88
C LEU A 49 -10.06 7.32 1.92
N SER A 50 -11.02 8.15 1.47
CA SER A 50 -11.99 8.79 2.39
C SER A 50 -13.00 7.80 2.98
N ALA A 51 -13.34 6.75 2.24
CA ALA A 51 -14.19 5.67 2.73
C ALA A 51 -13.39 4.75 3.66
N GLU A 52 -12.24 4.28 3.19
CA GLU A 52 -11.41 3.28 3.85
C GLU A 52 -10.82 3.73 5.19
N ILE A 53 -10.47 5.03 5.33
CA ILE A 53 -9.90 5.56 6.57
C ILE A 53 -10.90 5.58 7.74
N ARG A 54 -12.19 5.41 7.46
CA ARG A 54 -13.26 5.34 8.46
C ARG A 54 -13.61 3.92 8.88
N ASP A 55 -13.10 2.92 8.15
CA ASP A 55 -13.31 1.51 8.48
C ASP A 55 -12.32 1.11 9.57
N GLU A 56 -12.83 0.60 10.70
CA GLU A 56 -12.03 0.13 11.84
C GLU A 56 -11.13 -1.07 11.52
N ASN A 57 -11.40 -1.78 10.42
CA ASN A 57 -10.55 -2.85 9.93
C ASN A 57 -9.28 -2.33 9.23
N ASN A 58 -9.21 -1.05 8.93
CA ASN A 58 -8.09 -0.41 8.26
C ASN A 58 -7.28 0.46 9.21
N HIS A 59 -6.03 0.09 9.44
CA HIS A 59 -5.11 0.91 10.21
C HIS A 59 -4.31 1.81 9.27
N PHE A 60 -4.76 3.05 9.13
CA PHE A 60 -4.02 4.09 8.44
C PHE A 60 -3.00 4.76 9.37
N LEU A 61 -1.78 4.91 8.88
CA LEU A 61 -0.65 5.50 9.61
C LEU A 61 -0.02 6.61 8.79
N SER A 62 0.22 7.74 9.42
CA SER A 62 0.92 8.89 8.82
C SER A 62 2.29 9.08 9.43
N VAL A 63 3.27 9.38 8.60
CA VAL A 63 4.61 9.79 9.03
C VAL A 63 4.79 11.28 8.76
N TRP A 64 5.23 11.98 9.80
CA TRP A 64 5.51 13.41 9.75
C TRP A 64 6.98 13.68 10.08
N ASP A 65 7.56 14.69 9.42
CA ASP A 65 8.84 15.29 9.81
C ASP A 65 8.56 16.51 10.67
N ASP A 66 8.93 16.44 11.95
CA ASP A 66 8.73 17.50 12.92
C ASP A 66 9.93 18.46 13.04
N SER A 67 10.92 18.31 12.18
CA SER A 67 12.08 19.24 12.14
C SER A 67 11.77 20.60 11.52
N SER A 68 10.59 20.76 10.91
CA SER A 68 10.11 22.00 10.30
C SER A 68 8.84 22.52 10.96
N THR A 69 8.59 23.82 10.85
CA THR A 69 7.33 24.45 11.31
C THR A 69 6.71 25.18 10.13
N PRO A 70 5.53 24.74 9.61
CA PRO A 70 4.75 23.59 10.08
C PRO A 70 5.40 22.23 9.78
N GLU A 71 5.00 21.18 10.52
CA GLU A 71 5.41 19.79 10.28
C GLU A 71 5.12 19.38 8.82
N THR A 72 5.99 18.55 8.24
CA THR A 72 5.83 18.10 6.85
C THR A 72 5.32 16.68 6.79
N PHE A 73 4.23 16.45 6.04
CA PHE A 73 3.73 15.10 5.75
C PHE A 73 4.71 14.36 4.83
N VAL A 74 5.17 13.20 5.27
CA VAL A 74 6.25 12.43 4.63
C VAL A 74 5.74 11.22 3.87
N GLY A 75 4.74 10.54 4.42
CA GLY A 75 4.21 9.32 3.84
C GLY A 75 3.11 8.70 4.69
N PHE A 76 2.50 7.66 4.17
CA PHE A 76 1.45 6.92 4.86
C PHE A 76 1.47 5.43 4.51
N ALA A 77 0.80 4.62 5.33
CA ALA A 77 0.54 3.22 5.05
C ALA A 77 -0.89 2.84 5.45
N LYS A 78 -1.44 1.83 4.77
CA LYS A 78 -2.68 1.14 5.11
C LYS A 78 -2.37 -0.32 5.43
N TRP A 79 -2.72 -0.75 6.63
CA TRP A 79 -2.71 -2.12 7.08
C TRP A 79 -4.14 -2.59 7.30
N ILE A 80 -4.47 -3.80 6.86
CA ILE A 80 -5.77 -4.45 7.10
C ILE A 80 -5.58 -5.46 8.22
N VAL A 81 -6.52 -5.47 9.19
CA VAL A 81 -6.45 -6.35 10.37
C VAL A 81 -6.74 -7.81 10.02
N PRO A 82 -6.26 -8.78 10.83
CA PRO A 82 -6.53 -10.20 10.62
C PRO A 82 -8.02 -10.52 10.58
N GLY A 83 -8.42 -11.31 9.59
CA GLY A 83 -9.81 -11.75 9.40
C GLY A 83 -10.70 -10.77 8.63
N ALA A 84 -10.27 -9.54 8.41
CA ALA A 84 -10.90 -8.65 7.45
C ALA A 84 -10.46 -8.99 6.02
N SER A 85 -11.26 -8.61 5.05
CA SER A 85 -10.95 -8.74 3.62
C SER A 85 -10.78 -7.36 3.01
N PRO A 86 -9.89 -7.21 2.01
CA PRO A 86 -9.87 -6.00 1.20
C PRO A 86 -11.24 -5.72 0.59
N GLU A 87 -11.52 -4.46 0.29
CA GLU A 87 -12.75 -4.10 -0.43
C GLU A 87 -12.81 -4.80 -1.79
N ALA A 88 -14.04 -5.10 -2.22
CA ALA A 88 -14.25 -5.65 -3.55
C ALA A 88 -13.80 -4.64 -4.61
N LEU A 89 -13.13 -5.12 -5.65
CA LEU A 89 -12.71 -4.25 -6.74
C LEU A 89 -13.92 -3.62 -7.44
N PRO A 90 -13.85 -2.34 -7.76
CA PRO A 90 -14.92 -1.69 -8.52
C PRO A 90 -14.99 -2.25 -9.94
N PRO A 91 -16.16 -2.20 -10.60
CA PRO A 91 -16.29 -2.53 -12.01
C PRO A 91 -15.44 -1.59 -12.88
N ALA A 92 -15.14 -2.04 -14.11
CA ALA A 92 -14.16 -1.35 -14.97
C ALA A 92 -14.44 0.14 -15.19
N ASP A 93 -15.70 0.50 -15.34
CA ASP A 93 -16.16 1.88 -15.62
C ASP A 93 -16.05 2.83 -14.42
N GLN A 94 -15.74 2.31 -13.22
CA GLN A 94 -15.50 3.13 -12.03
C GLN A 94 -14.00 3.41 -11.78
N TRP A 95 -13.10 2.78 -12.54
CA TRP A 95 -11.68 3.13 -12.52
C TRP A 95 -11.43 4.46 -13.24
N PRO A 96 -10.28 5.14 -13.00
CA PRO A 96 -9.98 6.41 -13.65
C PRO A 96 -10.16 6.37 -15.17
N SER A 97 -10.96 7.28 -15.71
CA SER A 97 -11.36 7.27 -17.12
C SER A 97 -10.21 7.51 -18.09
N GLU A 98 -9.17 8.22 -17.66
CA GLU A 98 -7.95 8.46 -18.44
C GLU A 98 -6.92 7.34 -18.28
N GLY A 99 -7.16 6.38 -17.39
CA GLY A 99 -6.36 5.19 -17.20
C GLY A 99 -6.84 4.01 -18.06
N ASP A 100 -6.06 2.94 -18.05
CA ASP A 100 -6.43 1.67 -18.66
C ASP A 100 -7.33 0.87 -17.70
N GLN A 101 -8.64 1.11 -17.78
CA GLN A 101 -9.64 0.53 -16.87
C GLN A 101 -9.65 -1.00 -16.92
N GLN A 102 -9.49 -1.61 -18.11
CA GLN A 102 -9.46 -3.06 -18.26
C GLN A 102 -8.19 -3.65 -17.63
N PHE A 103 -7.05 -3.00 -17.85
CA PHE A 103 -5.81 -3.38 -17.19
C PHE A 103 -5.91 -3.26 -15.66
N SER A 104 -6.60 -2.24 -15.15
CA SER A 104 -6.81 -2.06 -13.71
C SER A 104 -7.53 -3.25 -13.10
N VAL A 105 -8.67 -3.65 -13.69
CA VAL A 105 -9.43 -4.83 -13.25
C VAL A 105 -8.58 -6.10 -13.32
N PHE A 106 -7.85 -6.29 -14.42
CA PHE A 106 -6.98 -7.44 -14.60
C PHE A 106 -5.85 -7.47 -13.55
N PHE A 107 -5.12 -6.37 -13.38
CA PHE A 107 -3.97 -6.30 -12.49
C PHE A 107 -4.38 -6.50 -11.02
N PHE A 108 -5.33 -5.72 -10.54
CA PHE A 108 -5.78 -5.83 -9.14
C PHE A 108 -6.57 -7.12 -8.87
N GLY A 109 -7.30 -7.64 -9.87
CA GLY A 109 -7.91 -8.95 -9.80
C GLY A 109 -6.87 -10.05 -9.60
N ARG A 110 -5.76 -9.98 -10.35
CA ARG A 110 -4.66 -10.94 -10.21
C ARG A 110 -3.95 -10.84 -8.87
N LEU A 111 -3.77 -9.64 -8.32
CA LEU A 111 -3.25 -9.48 -6.94
C LEU A 111 -4.18 -10.14 -5.92
N GLY A 112 -5.50 -9.95 -6.04
CA GLY A 112 -6.48 -10.61 -5.16
C GLY A 112 -6.43 -12.14 -5.26
N GLU A 113 -6.24 -12.71 -6.45
CA GLU A 113 -6.04 -14.14 -6.65
C GLU A 113 -4.75 -14.63 -5.96
N MET A 114 -3.62 -13.94 -6.18
CA MET A 114 -2.33 -14.28 -5.56
C MET A 114 -2.41 -14.21 -4.03
N HIS A 115 -3.10 -13.21 -3.49
CA HIS A 115 -3.37 -13.09 -2.06
C HIS A 115 -4.17 -14.29 -1.55
N HIS A 116 -5.26 -14.66 -2.23
CA HIS A 116 -6.07 -15.81 -1.87
C HIS A 116 -5.29 -17.13 -1.98
N GLU A 117 -4.51 -17.32 -3.03
CA GLU A 117 -3.64 -18.50 -3.24
C GLU A 117 -2.58 -18.62 -2.13
N ALA A 118 -1.98 -17.49 -1.73
CA ALA A 118 -0.95 -17.45 -0.69
C ALA A 118 -1.49 -17.65 0.72
N MET A 119 -2.60 -16.99 1.06
CA MET A 119 -3.09 -16.90 2.44
C MET A 119 -4.34 -17.76 2.70
N GLY A 120 -5.20 -17.97 1.70
CA GLY A 120 -6.47 -18.67 1.89
C GLY A 120 -7.32 -17.99 2.95
N LYS A 121 -7.68 -18.74 4.00
CA LYS A 121 -8.45 -18.25 5.15
C LYS A 121 -7.60 -18.00 6.40
N ARG A 122 -6.27 -18.05 6.30
CA ARG A 122 -5.40 -17.82 7.45
C ARG A 122 -5.48 -16.36 7.90
N PRO A 123 -5.71 -16.09 9.20
CA PRO A 123 -5.70 -14.72 9.69
C PRO A 123 -4.29 -14.12 9.56
N HIS A 124 -4.20 -12.90 9.05
CA HIS A 124 -2.92 -12.22 8.82
C HIS A 124 -3.11 -10.70 8.77
N TRP A 125 -2.07 -9.95 9.08
CA TRP A 125 -2.01 -8.52 8.80
C TRP A 125 -1.60 -8.30 7.33
N TYR A 126 -2.37 -7.51 6.59
CA TYR A 126 -2.10 -7.21 5.19
C TYR A 126 -1.65 -5.76 5.01
N LEU A 127 -0.40 -5.56 4.57
CA LEU A 127 0.06 -4.24 4.11
C LEU A 127 -0.41 -4.04 2.67
N GLU A 128 -1.53 -3.34 2.51
CA GLU A 128 -2.13 -3.10 1.20
C GLU A 128 -1.48 -1.92 0.48
N LEU A 129 -1.11 -0.88 1.24
CA LEU A 129 -0.53 0.33 0.65
C LEU A 129 0.54 0.93 1.56
N VAL A 130 1.66 1.34 0.97
CA VAL A 130 2.66 2.19 1.59
C VAL A 130 3.21 3.17 0.57
N ALA A 131 3.15 4.46 0.89
CA ALA A 131 3.66 5.53 0.03
C ALA A 131 4.53 6.50 0.83
N VAL A 132 5.71 6.81 0.30
CA VAL A 132 6.67 7.75 0.90
C VAL A 132 7.11 8.73 -0.19
N LYS A 133 7.04 10.02 0.10
CA LYS A 133 7.51 11.06 -0.82
C LYS A 133 8.95 10.80 -1.26
N PRO A 134 9.29 10.95 -2.55
CA PRO A 134 10.62 10.61 -3.09
C PRO A 134 11.78 11.21 -2.29
N GLN A 135 11.68 12.48 -1.88
CA GLN A 135 12.72 13.18 -1.11
C GLN A 135 12.91 12.62 0.32
N TYR A 136 12.00 11.78 0.81
CA TYR A 136 12.08 11.13 2.12
C TYR A 136 12.34 9.63 2.06
N GLN A 137 12.42 9.06 0.86
CA GLN A 137 12.81 7.67 0.69
C GLN A 137 14.24 7.43 1.20
N GLY A 138 14.50 6.22 1.71
CA GLY A 138 15.80 5.88 2.32
C GLY A 138 16.05 6.52 3.70
N LYS A 139 15.16 7.36 4.22
CA LYS A 139 15.33 8.07 5.50
C LYS A 139 14.55 7.46 6.68
N GLY A 140 14.02 6.25 6.52
CA GLY A 140 13.41 5.46 7.60
C GLY A 140 11.88 5.56 7.72
N ALA A 141 11.19 6.37 6.91
CA ALA A 141 9.73 6.52 6.99
C ALA A 141 8.98 5.18 6.78
N ALA A 142 9.29 4.46 5.69
CA ALA A 142 8.72 3.13 5.44
C ALA A 142 9.03 2.15 6.59
N SER A 143 10.23 2.25 7.19
CA SER A 143 10.63 1.41 8.31
C SER A 143 9.74 1.57 9.54
N LEU A 144 9.29 2.78 9.85
CA LEU A 144 8.37 3.04 10.96
C LEU A 144 7.03 2.36 10.71
N MET A 145 6.48 2.53 9.50
CA MET A 145 5.20 1.96 9.10
C MET A 145 5.23 0.42 9.03
N LEU A 146 6.32 -0.17 8.52
CA LEU A 146 6.52 -1.61 8.49
C LEU A 146 6.66 -2.21 9.90
N LYS A 147 7.46 -1.57 10.77
CA LYS A 147 7.61 -2.03 12.17
C LYS A 147 6.28 -2.05 12.91
N TYR A 148 5.40 -1.09 12.65
CA TYR A 148 4.06 -1.09 13.25
C TYR A 148 3.32 -2.39 12.94
N GLY A 149 3.13 -2.73 11.66
CA GLY A 149 2.34 -3.89 11.26
C GLY A 149 3.00 -5.23 11.65
N VAL A 150 4.34 -5.35 11.50
CA VAL A 150 5.01 -6.59 11.92
C VAL A 150 5.00 -6.78 13.44
N ASN A 151 5.03 -5.71 14.23
CA ASN A 151 4.88 -5.80 15.68
C ASN A 151 3.45 -6.22 16.07
N LYS A 152 2.44 -5.67 15.39
CA LYS A 152 1.05 -6.08 15.57
C LYS A 152 0.85 -7.57 15.25
N ALA A 153 1.41 -8.03 14.14
CA ALA A 153 1.35 -9.44 13.77
C ALA A 153 2.07 -10.36 14.79
N ASP A 154 3.20 -9.90 15.35
CA ASP A 154 3.92 -10.64 16.40
C ASP A 154 3.10 -10.67 17.72
N GLU A 155 2.42 -9.56 18.08
CA GLU A 155 1.51 -9.49 19.23
C GLU A 155 0.33 -10.47 19.06
N ASP A 156 -0.28 -10.50 17.86
CA ASP A 156 -1.42 -11.34 17.52
C ASP A 156 -1.04 -12.79 17.18
N LYS A 157 0.28 -13.09 17.03
CA LYS A 157 0.83 -14.39 16.63
C LYS A 157 0.30 -14.88 15.28
N VAL A 158 0.16 -13.97 14.33
CA VAL A 158 -0.30 -14.25 12.97
C VAL A 158 0.75 -13.85 11.94
N GLU A 159 0.56 -14.30 10.71
CA GLU A 159 1.39 -13.94 9.57
C GLU A 159 1.17 -12.47 9.14
N CYS A 160 2.11 -11.94 8.32
CA CYS A 160 1.86 -10.77 7.51
C CYS A 160 1.88 -11.15 6.02
N PHE A 161 1.08 -10.45 5.24
CA PHE A 161 1.07 -10.53 3.79
C PHE A 161 1.26 -9.14 3.16
N LEU A 162 1.84 -9.09 1.96
CA LEU A 162 1.87 -7.92 1.09
C LEU A 162 2.14 -8.31 -0.36
N ASP A 163 1.76 -7.42 -1.27
CA ASP A 163 2.12 -7.44 -2.68
C ASP A 163 3.27 -6.45 -2.94
N ALA A 164 4.42 -6.97 -3.36
CA ALA A 164 5.63 -6.19 -3.54
C ALA A 164 5.88 -5.85 -5.01
N SER A 165 6.05 -4.56 -5.30
CA SER A 165 6.66 -4.10 -6.54
C SER A 165 8.16 -4.45 -6.58
N PRO A 166 8.81 -4.43 -7.76
CA PRO A 166 10.26 -4.67 -7.86
C PRO A 166 11.08 -3.73 -6.96
N ALA A 167 10.66 -2.48 -6.82
CA ALA A 167 11.34 -1.49 -5.97
C ALA A 167 11.12 -1.74 -4.47
N GLY A 168 9.97 -2.30 -4.09
CA GLY A 168 9.60 -2.56 -2.70
C GLY A 168 10.19 -3.85 -2.13
N GLN A 169 10.35 -4.90 -2.95
CA GLN A 169 10.76 -6.23 -2.49
C GLN A 169 12.00 -6.20 -1.57
N PRO A 170 13.13 -5.53 -1.89
CA PRO A 170 14.31 -5.55 -1.03
C PRO A 170 14.11 -4.92 0.35
N ILE A 171 13.11 -4.04 0.47
CA ILE A 171 12.77 -3.40 1.75
C ILE A 171 12.07 -4.42 2.64
N TYR A 172 11.09 -5.15 2.10
CA TYR A 172 10.29 -6.12 2.86
C TYR A 172 11.09 -7.34 3.31
N GLU A 173 12.04 -7.80 2.50
CA GLU A 173 12.96 -8.89 2.86
C GLU A 173 13.72 -8.60 4.16
N ARG A 174 14.11 -7.34 4.43
CA ARG A 174 14.77 -6.93 5.68
C ARG A 174 13.88 -7.07 6.92
N TYR A 175 12.56 -7.17 6.73
CA TYR A 175 11.56 -7.37 7.79
C TYR A 175 11.11 -8.83 7.91
N GLY A 176 11.79 -9.75 7.21
CA GLY A 176 11.52 -11.18 7.27
C GLY A 176 10.42 -11.65 6.32
N PHE A 177 9.97 -10.81 5.39
CA PHE A 177 9.08 -11.26 4.32
C PHE A 177 9.87 -12.09 3.32
N ARG A 178 9.27 -13.18 2.85
CA ARG A 178 9.80 -14.02 1.78
C ARG A 178 8.81 -14.07 0.63
N VAL A 179 9.32 -14.13 -0.59
CA VAL A 179 8.49 -14.30 -1.78
C VAL A 179 7.89 -15.70 -1.78
N VAL A 180 6.57 -15.80 -1.91
CA VAL A 180 5.83 -17.07 -2.03
C VAL A 180 5.29 -17.29 -3.43
N GLN A 181 5.08 -16.21 -4.18
CA GLN A 181 4.60 -16.26 -5.57
C GLN A 181 5.11 -15.06 -6.35
N ARG A 182 5.24 -15.23 -7.67
CA ARG A 182 5.55 -14.15 -8.61
C ARG A 182 4.59 -14.20 -9.78
N ASP A 183 4.23 -13.02 -10.28
CA ASP A 183 3.58 -12.88 -11.57
C ASP A 183 4.23 -11.75 -12.37
N THR A 184 4.06 -11.81 -13.69
CA THR A 184 4.71 -10.88 -14.61
C THR A 184 3.67 -10.11 -15.41
N PHE A 185 3.88 -8.81 -15.54
CA PHE A 185 3.03 -7.86 -16.23
C PHE A 185 3.85 -7.08 -17.26
N LEU A 186 3.17 -6.30 -18.10
CA LEU A 186 3.81 -5.42 -19.08
C LEU A 186 4.81 -6.20 -19.98
N ASP A 187 4.30 -7.28 -20.62
CA ASP A 187 5.09 -8.15 -21.50
C ASP A 187 6.37 -8.73 -20.84
N GLY A 188 6.26 -9.06 -19.53
CA GLY A 188 7.35 -9.67 -18.76
C GLY A 188 8.36 -8.68 -18.18
N THR A 189 8.16 -7.38 -18.36
CA THR A 189 9.10 -6.35 -17.87
C THR A 189 8.86 -5.92 -16.42
N TYR A 190 7.69 -6.26 -15.85
CA TYR A 190 7.34 -5.94 -14.47
C TYR A 190 6.98 -7.21 -13.69
N VAL A 191 7.67 -7.46 -12.59
CA VAL A 191 7.45 -8.63 -11.72
C VAL A 191 6.82 -8.19 -10.42
N GLN A 192 5.59 -8.64 -10.16
CA GLN A 192 4.93 -8.45 -8.86
C GLN A 192 5.14 -9.69 -8.01
N CYS A 193 5.38 -9.52 -6.72
CA CYS A 193 5.63 -10.61 -5.80
C CYS A 193 4.61 -10.62 -4.66
N ALA A 194 3.91 -11.73 -4.46
CA ALA A 194 3.23 -12.00 -3.20
C ALA A 194 4.29 -12.41 -2.16
N MET A 195 4.30 -11.75 -1.02
CA MET A 195 5.27 -12.00 0.04
C MET A 195 4.58 -12.26 1.38
N VAL A 196 5.10 -13.22 2.12
CA VAL A 196 4.61 -13.61 3.45
C VAL A 196 5.74 -13.50 4.47
N ARG A 197 5.40 -13.00 5.64
CA ARG A 197 6.23 -13.08 6.84
C ARG A 197 5.54 -14.01 7.83
N ASP A 198 6.25 -15.04 8.25
CA ASP A 198 5.71 -16.04 9.18
C ASP A 198 5.45 -15.43 10.56
N ALA A 199 4.42 -15.95 11.26
CA ALA A 199 4.14 -15.60 12.65
C ALA A 199 5.34 -15.90 13.54
N ARG A 200 5.63 -15.02 14.49
CA ARG A 200 6.58 -15.30 15.56
C ARG A 200 5.86 -15.91 16.76
N VAL A 201 6.27 -17.09 17.14
CA VAL A 201 5.75 -17.86 18.30
C VAL A 201 6.54 -17.49 19.55
#